data_84305512c79de3c6fc3bde3d0ee89a90
#
_entry.id   84305512c79de3c6fc3bde3d0ee89a90
#
_cell.length_a   1.000
_cell.length_b   1.000
_cell.length_c   1.000
_cell.angle_alpha   90.00
_cell.angle_beta   90.00
_cell.angle_gamma   90.00
#
_symmetry.space_group_name_H-M   'P 1'
#
loop_
_entity.id
_entity.type
_entity.pdbx_description
1 polymer ?
#
loop_
_entity_poly.entity_id
_entity_poly.type
_entity_poly.pdbx_seq_one_letter_code
_entity_poly.pdbx_strand_id
1 'polypeptide(L)'
;MHDHEYAGRIDAVKQRAHGRWSEILASAGVDEQILKHRNGPCPLCGGTDRFQYTDKFGEGNYHCRQCGPGGGFKLLQAVKGVDFNAALRDVERCLGLLPEATSAGACEPSGDRMRKLVQRIWDEARPVTAGDEVDRYLRGRGLALPMVPAVLRFHPALGYYEKDEAGKSRKLAEYPAMLACIQGLDGHAVTLHRTYLKDGKKLKAADAKKVLSAGINGAAVRLFEATDELAVCEGIETGLALHLATRKPVWAGINAGNLEKLCLPDTVRKVCIYADNDADG
;
A
#
# COMPACT_ATOMS: atom_id res chain seq x y z
N MET A 1 20.30 -13.64 -14.69
CA MET A 1 19.91 -13.47 -16.11
C MET A 1 18.61 -12.68 -16.26
N HIS A 2 17.58 -12.89 -15.41
CA HIS A 2 16.29 -12.16 -15.51
C HIS A 2 16.33 -10.66 -15.19
N ASP A 3 17.23 -10.18 -14.34
CA ASP A 3 17.30 -8.74 -14.02
C ASP A 3 17.82 -7.91 -15.21
N HIS A 4 18.73 -8.46 -16.00
CA HIS A 4 19.20 -7.81 -17.23
C HIS A 4 18.12 -7.75 -18.32
N GLU A 5 17.32 -8.80 -18.46
CA GLU A 5 16.23 -8.86 -19.44
C GLU A 5 15.10 -7.90 -19.07
N TYR A 6 14.77 -7.82 -17.77
CA TYR A 6 13.78 -6.89 -17.26
C TYR A 6 14.23 -5.43 -17.38
N ALA A 7 15.48 -5.12 -17.07
CA ALA A 7 16.05 -3.80 -17.25
C ALA A 7 16.06 -3.40 -18.73
N GLY A 8 16.48 -4.30 -19.62
CA GLY A 8 16.46 -4.08 -21.07
C GLY A 8 15.04 -3.83 -21.62
N ARG A 9 14.02 -4.50 -21.07
CA ARG A 9 12.61 -4.26 -21.42
C ARG A 9 12.17 -2.85 -21.04
N ILE A 10 12.52 -2.41 -19.82
CA ILE A 10 12.19 -1.04 -19.36
C ILE A 10 12.84 0.01 -20.24
N ASP A 11 14.13 -0.17 -20.57
CA ASP A 11 14.87 0.77 -21.40
C ASP A 11 14.32 0.84 -22.83
N ALA A 12 13.95 -0.29 -23.42
CA ALA A 12 13.32 -0.35 -24.72
C ALA A 12 11.95 0.38 -24.74
N VAL A 13 11.16 0.24 -23.69
CA VAL A 13 9.87 0.95 -23.55
C VAL A 13 10.11 2.44 -23.38
N LYS A 14 11.05 2.87 -22.55
CA LYS A 14 11.42 4.28 -22.36
C LYS A 14 11.84 4.94 -23.67
N GLN A 15 12.71 4.26 -24.44
CA GLN A 15 13.15 4.75 -25.74
C GLN A 15 12.00 4.95 -26.72
N ARG A 16 11.06 4.00 -26.79
CA ARG A 16 9.90 4.09 -27.68
C ARG A 16 8.84 5.10 -27.21
N ALA A 17 8.76 5.34 -25.92
CA ALA A 17 7.85 6.32 -25.31
C ALA A 17 8.40 7.75 -25.42
N HIS A 18 9.72 7.92 -25.68
CA HIS A 18 10.35 9.22 -25.77
C HIS A 18 9.68 10.10 -26.83
N GLY A 19 9.30 11.32 -26.44
CA GLY A 19 8.59 12.28 -27.30
C GLY A 19 7.13 11.95 -27.58
N ARG A 20 6.59 10.86 -27.02
CA ARG A 20 5.19 10.42 -27.22
C ARG A 20 4.34 10.42 -25.93
N TRP A 21 4.88 10.97 -24.85
CA TRP A 21 4.25 10.87 -23.54
C TRP A 21 2.89 11.56 -23.46
N SER A 22 2.68 12.66 -24.17
CA SER A 22 1.36 13.32 -24.20
C SER A 22 0.28 12.42 -24.80
N GLU A 23 0.61 11.72 -25.90
CA GLU A 23 -0.27 10.74 -26.54
C GLU A 23 -0.52 9.52 -25.63
N ILE A 24 0.57 8.98 -25.03
CA ILE A 24 0.51 7.83 -24.14
C ILE A 24 -0.37 8.13 -22.91
N LEU A 25 -0.15 9.27 -22.27
CA LEU A 25 -0.90 9.68 -21.09
C LEU A 25 -2.38 9.91 -21.39
N ALA A 26 -2.69 10.55 -22.52
CA ALA A 26 -4.07 10.73 -22.98
C ALA A 26 -4.76 9.39 -23.27
N SER A 27 -4.10 8.50 -24.01
CA SER A 27 -4.59 7.15 -24.30
C SER A 27 -4.79 6.29 -23.06
N ALA A 28 -3.96 6.52 -22.03
CA ALA A 28 -4.06 5.86 -20.74
C ALA A 28 -5.12 6.47 -19.80
N GLY A 29 -5.88 7.46 -20.26
CA GLY A 29 -7.00 8.07 -19.55
C GLY A 29 -6.62 9.23 -18.62
N VAL A 30 -5.44 9.84 -18.82
CA VAL A 30 -5.11 11.11 -18.16
C VAL A 30 -5.83 12.23 -18.85
N ASP A 31 -6.52 13.08 -18.08
CA ASP A 31 -7.28 14.20 -18.61
C ASP A 31 -6.40 15.11 -19.47
N GLU A 32 -6.80 15.35 -20.72
CA GLU A 32 -6.09 16.21 -21.66
C GLU A 32 -5.90 17.65 -21.14
N GLN A 33 -6.78 18.13 -20.26
CA GLN A 33 -6.64 19.46 -19.64
C GLN A 33 -5.36 19.53 -18.79
N ILE A 34 -4.96 18.42 -18.18
CA ILE A 34 -3.73 18.30 -17.38
C ILE A 34 -2.48 18.35 -18.26
N LEU A 35 -2.60 17.84 -19.50
CA LEU A 35 -1.49 17.77 -20.47
C LEU A 35 -1.29 19.06 -21.27
N LYS A 36 -2.18 20.05 -21.12
CA LYS A 36 -1.97 21.38 -21.69
C LYS A 36 -0.87 22.09 -20.93
N HIS A 37 0.11 22.66 -21.66
CA HIS A 37 1.29 23.36 -21.11
C HIS A 37 0.94 24.65 -20.33
N ARG A 38 -0.11 24.61 -19.50
CA ARG A 38 -0.58 25.69 -18.65
C ARG A 38 -0.54 25.26 -17.20
N ASN A 39 -0.36 26.22 -16.30
CA ASN A 39 -0.49 25.95 -14.88
C ASN A 39 -1.93 25.57 -14.54
N GLY A 40 -2.08 24.58 -13.68
CA GLY A 40 -3.38 24.06 -13.26
C GLY A 40 -3.32 23.33 -11.92
N PRO A 41 -4.44 22.75 -11.51
CA PRO A 41 -4.49 21.90 -10.32
C PRO A 41 -3.60 20.67 -10.52
N CYS A 42 -2.89 20.28 -9.47
CA CYS A 42 -2.07 19.09 -9.52
C CYS A 42 -2.94 17.83 -9.38
N PRO A 43 -2.81 16.84 -10.27
CA PRO A 43 -3.59 15.60 -10.17
C PRO A 43 -3.22 14.74 -8.95
N LEU A 44 -2.11 15.05 -8.24
CA LEU A 44 -1.64 14.31 -7.08
C LEU A 44 -1.98 14.99 -5.75
N CYS A 45 -1.85 16.33 -5.67
CA CYS A 45 -1.99 17.07 -4.42
C CYS A 45 -3.00 18.22 -4.51
N GLY A 46 -3.76 18.33 -5.61
CA GLY A 46 -4.74 19.39 -5.81
C GLY A 46 -4.12 20.78 -5.97
N GLY A 47 -4.79 21.81 -5.42
CA GLY A 47 -4.45 23.22 -5.60
C GLY A 47 -5.02 23.79 -6.90
N THR A 48 -4.75 25.06 -7.22
CA THR A 48 -5.36 25.74 -8.37
C THR A 48 -4.43 25.88 -9.56
N ASP A 49 -3.12 26.17 -9.33
CA ASP A 49 -2.19 26.60 -10.40
C ASP A 49 -0.76 26.09 -10.22
N ARG A 50 -0.56 25.06 -9.40
CA ARG A 50 0.78 24.62 -8.97
C ARG A 50 1.42 23.55 -9.86
N PHE A 51 0.68 22.96 -10.77
CA PHE A 51 1.13 21.89 -11.66
C PHE A 51 1.28 22.38 -13.09
N GLN A 52 2.37 22.02 -13.74
CA GLN A 52 2.60 22.27 -15.16
C GLN A 52 3.20 21.02 -15.81
N TYR A 53 2.53 20.53 -16.83
CA TYR A 53 3.07 19.51 -17.73
C TYR A 53 3.87 20.21 -18.84
N THR A 54 5.09 19.78 -19.11
CA THR A 54 5.95 20.45 -20.07
C THR A 54 6.50 19.53 -21.16
N ASP A 55 6.65 18.26 -20.86
CA ASP A 55 7.33 17.23 -21.70
C ASP A 55 8.66 17.71 -22.33
N LYS A 56 9.38 18.58 -21.58
CA LYS A 56 10.54 19.33 -22.06
C LYS A 56 11.66 18.43 -22.61
N PHE A 57 11.79 17.22 -22.04
CA PHE A 57 12.82 16.26 -22.41
C PHE A 57 12.27 15.02 -23.12
N GLY A 58 11.00 15.04 -23.56
CA GLY A 58 10.34 13.91 -24.19
C GLY A 58 10.06 12.71 -23.27
N GLU A 59 10.13 12.91 -21.96
CA GLU A 59 9.93 11.86 -20.93
C GLU A 59 8.64 12.01 -20.14
N GLY A 60 7.68 12.81 -20.63
CA GLY A 60 6.46 13.14 -19.92
C GLY A 60 6.70 14.07 -18.74
N ASN A 61 7.67 14.98 -18.88
CA ASN A 61 8.11 15.82 -17.77
C ASN A 61 7.03 16.78 -17.29
N TYR A 62 6.91 16.87 -15.98
CA TYR A 62 6.07 17.85 -15.30
C TYR A 62 6.77 18.42 -14.07
N HIS A 63 6.24 19.54 -13.60
CA HIS A 63 6.66 20.13 -12.35
C HIS A 63 5.42 20.54 -11.54
N CYS A 64 5.42 20.21 -10.27
CA CYS A 64 4.45 20.72 -9.29
C CYS A 64 5.19 21.44 -8.17
N ARG A 65 4.78 22.65 -7.83
CA ARG A 65 5.42 23.45 -6.77
C ARG A 65 5.38 22.79 -5.39
N GLN A 66 4.47 21.82 -5.18
CA GLN A 66 4.34 21.05 -3.93
C GLN A 66 4.97 19.66 -4.03
N CYS A 67 4.69 18.91 -5.10
CA CYS A 67 5.15 17.51 -5.24
C CYS A 67 6.53 17.37 -5.88
N GLY A 68 7.09 18.49 -6.39
CA GLY A 68 8.35 18.49 -7.13
C GLY A 68 8.20 18.01 -8.59
N PRO A 69 9.32 17.78 -9.28
CA PRO A 69 9.37 17.32 -10.67
C PRO A 69 9.05 15.83 -10.80
N GLY A 70 8.61 15.45 -11.99
CA GLY A 70 8.41 14.04 -12.34
C GLY A 70 8.35 13.82 -13.85
N GLY A 71 8.27 12.56 -14.25
CA GLY A 71 8.14 12.11 -15.63
C GLY A 71 6.85 11.32 -15.85
N GLY A 72 6.63 10.88 -17.09
CA GLY A 72 5.39 10.25 -17.54
C GLY A 72 4.99 9.01 -16.76
N PHE A 73 5.92 8.13 -16.45
CA PHE A 73 5.61 6.95 -15.60
C PHE A 73 5.11 7.35 -14.22
N LYS A 74 5.76 8.30 -13.55
CA LYS A 74 5.37 8.78 -12.22
C LYS A 74 3.98 9.44 -12.26
N LEU A 75 3.69 10.21 -13.32
CA LEU A 75 2.39 10.83 -13.51
C LEU A 75 1.30 9.77 -13.74
N LEU A 76 1.57 8.79 -14.61
CA LEU A 76 0.63 7.71 -14.91
C LEU A 76 0.30 6.86 -13.70
N GLN A 77 1.33 6.46 -12.93
CA GLN A 77 1.15 5.72 -11.67
C GLN A 77 0.26 6.47 -10.69
N ALA A 78 0.51 7.75 -10.54
CA ALA A 78 -0.18 8.58 -9.57
C ALA A 78 -1.63 8.89 -9.95
N VAL A 79 -1.90 9.18 -11.22
CA VAL A 79 -3.27 9.45 -11.70
C VAL A 79 -4.12 8.18 -11.70
N LYS A 80 -3.53 7.03 -12.05
CA LYS A 80 -4.26 5.75 -12.10
C LYS A 80 -4.25 4.98 -10.78
N GLY A 81 -3.41 5.38 -9.81
CA GLY A 81 -3.26 4.65 -8.55
C GLY A 81 -2.65 3.25 -8.72
N VAL A 82 -1.75 3.08 -9.72
CA VAL A 82 -1.18 1.77 -10.08
C VAL A 82 0.31 1.69 -9.78
N ASP A 83 0.83 0.47 -9.65
CA ASP A 83 2.26 0.23 -9.51
C ASP A 83 3.01 0.44 -10.84
N PHE A 84 4.37 0.45 -10.76
CA PHE A 84 5.21 0.65 -11.94
C PHE A 84 5.00 -0.41 -13.02
N ASN A 85 4.78 -1.68 -12.64
CA ASN A 85 4.58 -2.77 -13.58
C ASN A 85 3.25 -2.66 -14.33
N ALA A 86 2.20 -2.18 -13.68
CA ALA A 86 0.93 -1.90 -14.31
C ALA A 86 1.04 -0.69 -15.26
N ALA A 87 1.72 0.38 -14.81
CA ALA A 87 1.99 1.54 -15.66
C ALA A 87 2.85 1.17 -16.88
N LEU A 88 3.88 0.31 -16.70
CA LEU A 88 4.72 -0.19 -17.80
C LEU A 88 3.89 -0.94 -18.84
N ARG A 89 2.99 -1.84 -18.40
CA ARG A 89 2.08 -2.56 -19.31
C ARG A 89 1.12 -1.63 -20.05
N ASP A 90 0.62 -0.59 -19.40
CA ASP A 90 -0.24 0.40 -20.05
C ASP A 90 0.52 1.16 -21.15
N VAL A 91 1.76 1.58 -20.87
CA VAL A 91 2.63 2.22 -21.86
C VAL A 91 2.95 1.26 -23.00
N GLU A 92 3.30 0.01 -22.73
CA GLU A 92 3.53 -1.01 -23.76
C GLU A 92 2.32 -1.22 -24.66
N ARG A 93 1.11 -1.20 -24.08
CA ARG A 93 -0.14 -1.31 -24.85
C ARG A 93 -0.35 -0.10 -25.74
N CYS A 94 -0.16 1.10 -25.22
CA CYS A 94 -0.26 2.34 -26.02
C CYS A 94 0.79 2.40 -27.14
N LEU A 95 1.93 1.76 -26.95
CA LEU A 95 3.00 1.67 -27.95
C LEU A 95 2.81 0.52 -28.96
N GLY A 96 1.76 -0.30 -28.82
CA GLY A 96 1.51 -1.48 -29.65
C GLY A 96 2.53 -2.60 -29.47
N LEU A 97 3.23 -2.64 -28.30
CA LEU A 97 4.22 -3.66 -27.96
C LEU A 97 3.57 -4.92 -27.35
N LEU A 98 2.36 -4.80 -26.87
CA LEU A 98 1.52 -5.91 -26.44
C LEU A 98 0.36 -6.07 -27.42
N PRO A 99 -0.05 -7.30 -27.77
CA PRO A 99 -1.24 -7.51 -28.58
C PRO A 99 -2.43 -6.82 -27.92
N GLU A 100 -3.30 -6.22 -28.73
CA GLU A 100 -4.60 -5.75 -28.26
C GLU A 100 -5.28 -6.91 -27.53
N ALA A 101 -5.74 -6.64 -26.30
CA ALA A 101 -6.46 -7.64 -25.52
C ALA A 101 -7.73 -8.02 -26.31
N THR A 102 -7.67 -9.14 -27.03
CA THR A 102 -8.89 -9.76 -27.55
C THR A 102 -9.84 -9.95 -26.40
N SER A 103 -11.07 -9.53 -26.55
CA SER A 103 -12.15 -9.53 -25.56
C SER A 103 -12.64 -10.96 -25.22
N ALA A 104 -11.72 -11.82 -24.80
CA ALA A 104 -12.01 -13.15 -24.29
C ALA A 104 -11.50 -13.22 -22.84
N GLY A 105 -12.37 -12.90 -21.89
CA GLY A 105 -12.12 -12.90 -20.46
C GLY A 105 -11.54 -11.57 -20.00
N ALA A 106 -12.40 -10.68 -19.50
CA ALA A 106 -11.99 -9.43 -18.86
C ALA A 106 -10.99 -9.77 -17.75
N CYS A 107 -9.68 -9.55 -18.00
CA CYS A 107 -8.69 -9.53 -16.96
C CYS A 107 -9.08 -8.35 -16.07
N GLU A 108 -9.63 -8.64 -14.89
CA GLU A 108 -9.97 -7.61 -13.91
C GLU A 108 -8.77 -6.68 -13.72
N PRO A 109 -8.97 -5.34 -13.67
CA PRO A 109 -7.91 -4.42 -13.35
C PRO A 109 -7.17 -4.92 -12.11
N SER A 110 -5.84 -4.84 -12.10
CA SER A 110 -5.01 -5.39 -11.02
C SER A 110 -5.46 -4.92 -9.62
N GLY A 111 -6.03 -3.71 -9.53
CA GLY A 111 -6.62 -3.17 -8.31
C GLY A 111 -7.87 -3.89 -7.84
N ASP A 112 -8.78 -4.24 -8.75
CA ASP A 112 -10.03 -4.94 -8.37
C ASP A 112 -9.76 -6.40 -7.96
N ARG A 113 -8.83 -7.06 -8.66
CA ARG A 113 -8.38 -8.40 -8.27
C ARG A 113 -7.76 -8.40 -6.86
N MET A 114 -6.97 -7.37 -6.55
CA MET A 114 -6.36 -7.24 -5.23
C MET A 114 -7.41 -6.93 -4.17
N ARG A 115 -8.37 -6.03 -4.43
CA ARG A 115 -9.48 -5.75 -3.52
C ARG A 115 -10.31 -7.01 -3.22
N LYS A 116 -10.66 -7.79 -4.24
CA LYS A 116 -11.36 -9.07 -4.07
C LYS A 116 -10.53 -10.07 -3.25
N LEU A 117 -9.21 -10.11 -3.44
CA LEU A 117 -8.32 -10.95 -2.65
C LEU A 117 -8.28 -10.50 -1.19
N VAL A 118 -8.13 -9.19 -0.93
CA VAL A 118 -8.19 -8.59 0.42
C VAL A 118 -9.51 -8.95 1.08
N GLN A 119 -10.63 -8.73 0.39
CA GLN A 119 -11.97 -9.02 0.91
C GLN A 119 -12.13 -10.50 1.23
N ARG A 120 -11.76 -11.39 0.32
CA ARG A 120 -11.84 -12.84 0.54
C ARG A 120 -11.05 -13.27 1.77
N ILE A 121 -9.78 -12.87 1.88
CA ILE A 121 -8.94 -13.22 3.04
C ILE A 121 -9.54 -12.67 4.34
N TRP A 122 -10.14 -11.47 4.30
CA TRP A 122 -10.79 -10.88 5.45
C TRP A 122 -12.07 -11.64 5.86
N ASP A 123 -12.84 -12.11 4.90
CA ASP A 123 -14.09 -12.88 5.13
C ASP A 123 -13.82 -14.30 5.64
N GLU A 124 -12.68 -14.92 5.21
CA GLU A 124 -12.21 -16.20 5.72
C GLU A 124 -11.70 -16.10 7.19
N ALA A 125 -11.39 -14.89 7.66
CA ALA A 125 -10.93 -14.64 9.01
C ALA A 125 -12.12 -14.39 9.96
N ARG A 126 -11.92 -14.71 11.24
CA ARG A 126 -12.91 -14.54 12.29
C ARG A 126 -12.43 -13.57 13.38
N PRO A 127 -13.34 -12.98 14.19
CA PRO A 127 -12.95 -12.22 15.37
C PRO A 127 -12.00 -13.04 16.25
N VAL A 128 -11.06 -12.37 16.91
CA VAL A 128 -10.15 -13.00 17.88
C VAL A 128 -10.96 -13.42 19.11
N THR A 129 -10.79 -14.67 19.50
CA THR A 129 -11.47 -15.25 20.66
C THR A 129 -10.48 -15.79 21.68
N ALA A 130 -10.89 -15.87 22.93
CA ALA A 130 -10.04 -16.38 24.01
C ALA A 130 -9.49 -17.78 23.69
N GLY A 131 -8.19 -17.95 23.81
CA GLY A 131 -7.47 -19.20 23.58
C GLY A 131 -7.13 -19.52 22.13
N ASP A 132 -7.53 -18.71 21.13
CA ASP A 132 -7.06 -18.87 19.76
C ASP A 132 -5.57 -18.45 19.61
N GLU A 133 -4.97 -18.69 18.43
CA GLU A 133 -3.56 -18.41 18.21
C GLU A 133 -3.19 -16.93 18.38
N VAL A 134 -4.08 -16.03 18.02
CA VAL A 134 -3.85 -14.57 18.15
C VAL A 134 -3.94 -14.15 19.62
N ASP A 135 -4.95 -14.63 20.36
CA ASP A 135 -5.07 -14.36 21.80
C ASP A 135 -3.83 -14.89 22.56
N ARG A 136 -3.41 -16.13 22.28
CA ARG A 136 -2.19 -16.70 22.89
C ARG A 136 -0.95 -15.88 22.54
N TYR A 137 -0.83 -15.46 21.29
CA TYR A 137 0.27 -14.61 20.84
C TYR A 137 0.30 -13.27 21.58
N LEU A 138 -0.84 -12.57 21.62
CA LEU A 138 -0.94 -11.26 22.28
C LEU A 138 -0.67 -11.38 23.79
N ARG A 139 -1.26 -12.37 24.46
CA ARG A 139 -0.98 -12.64 25.90
C ARG A 139 0.47 -12.99 26.17
N GLY A 140 1.08 -13.79 25.28
CA GLY A 140 2.50 -14.13 25.36
C GLY A 140 3.44 -12.92 25.20
N ARG A 141 2.92 -11.82 24.63
CA ARG A 141 3.58 -10.51 24.53
C ARG A 141 3.24 -9.56 25.69
N GLY A 142 2.50 -10.02 26.70
CA GLY A 142 2.00 -9.17 27.78
C GLY A 142 0.77 -8.29 27.41
N LEU A 143 0.16 -8.52 26.26
CA LEU A 143 -0.96 -7.74 25.74
C LEU A 143 -2.28 -8.42 26.06
N ALA A 144 -2.64 -8.48 27.35
CA ALA A 144 -3.91 -9.03 27.81
C ALA A 144 -5.03 -7.98 27.66
N LEU A 145 -5.61 -7.88 26.47
CA LEU A 145 -6.71 -6.96 26.19
C LEU A 145 -8.03 -7.52 26.68
N PRO A 146 -8.89 -6.73 27.35
CA PRO A 146 -10.25 -7.13 27.68
C PRO A 146 -11.07 -7.49 26.43
N MET A 147 -10.86 -6.75 25.36
CA MET A 147 -11.45 -6.97 24.05
C MET A 147 -10.41 -6.59 22.98
N VAL A 148 -10.17 -7.52 22.05
CA VAL A 148 -9.27 -7.26 20.93
C VAL A 148 -10.00 -6.37 19.91
N PRO A 149 -9.39 -5.28 19.40
CA PRO A 149 -10.01 -4.43 18.41
C PRO A 149 -10.48 -5.19 17.15
N ALA A 150 -11.69 -4.87 16.66
CA ALA A 150 -12.30 -5.56 15.52
C ALA A 150 -11.50 -5.44 14.21
N VAL A 151 -10.59 -4.47 14.13
CA VAL A 151 -9.63 -4.29 13.03
C VAL A 151 -8.58 -5.41 12.99
N LEU A 152 -8.47 -6.20 14.06
CA LEU A 152 -7.65 -7.40 14.15
C LEU A 152 -8.52 -8.64 14.05
N ARG A 153 -8.15 -9.58 13.19
CA ARG A 153 -8.83 -10.87 13.04
C ARG A 153 -7.88 -12.04 13.07
N PHE A 154 -8.39 -13.20 13.39
CA PHE A 154 -7.69 -14.47 13.33
C PHE A 154 -8.04 -15.23 12.06
N HIS A 155 -7.02 -15.57 11.25
CA HIS A 155 -7.14 -16.48 10.13
C HIS A 155 -6.50 -17.83 10.49
N PRO A 156 -7.25 -18.97 10.43
CA PRO A 156 -6.75 -20.24 10.96
C PRO A 156 -5.64 -20.86 10.11
N ALA A 157 -5.63 -20.66 8.79
CA ALA A 157 -4.71 -21.29 7.86
C ALA A 157 -4.46 -20.40 6.64
N LEU A 158 -3.71 -19.31 6.81
CA LEU A 158 -3.37 -18.39 5.73
C LEU A 158 -2.16 -18.89 4.95
N GLY A 159 -2.24 -18.88 3.61
CA GLY A 159 -1.12 -19.25 2.74
C GLY A 159 0.11 -18.37 2.99
N TYR A 160 1.25 -19.02 3.25
CA TYR A 160 2.56 -18.38 3.37
C TYR A 160 3.33 -18.57 2.07
N TYR A 161 3.79 -17.46 1.50
CA TYR A 161 4.44 -17.44 0.19
C TYR A 161 5.83 -16.83 0.31
N GLU A 162 6.78 -17.40 -0.42
CA GLU A 162 8.10 -16.82 -0.64
C GLU A 162 8.38 -16.71 -2.14
N LYS A 163 9.32 -15.84 -2.50
CA LYS A 163 9.81 -15.76 -3.88
C LYS A 163 10.87 -16.82 -4.10
N ASP A 164 10.74 -17.59 -5.17
CA ASP A 164 11.80 -18.48 -5.64
C ASP A 164 12.94 -17.68 -6.30
N GLU A 165 13.99 -18.40 -6.72
CA GLU A 165 15.17 -17.80 -7.38
C GLU A 165 14.82 -17.02 -8.66
N ALA A 166 13.68 -17.37 -9.30
CA ALA A 166 13.15 -16.66 -10.47
C ALA A 166 12.23 -15.48 -10.09
N GLY A 167 12.09 -15.13 -8.78
CA GLY A 167 11.24 -14.07 -8.30
C GLY A 167 9.74 -14.39 -8.32
N LYS A 168 9.35 -15.63 -8.66
CA LYS A 168 7.96 -16.06 -8.69
C LYS A 168 7.49 -16.47 -7.30
N SER A 169 6.31 -15.96 -6.91
CA SER A 169 5.69 -16.28 -5.63
C SER A 169 5.25 -17.74 -5.58
N ARG A 170 5.76 -18.52 -4.64
CA ARG A 170 5.43 -19.92 -4.39
C ARG A 170 4.84 -20.07 -2.99
N LYS A 171 3.70 -20.77 -2.89
CA LYS A 171 3.13 -21.14 -1.60
C LYS A 171 3.99 -22.26 -0.97
N LEU A 172 4.50 -22.00 0.22
CA LEU A 172 5.31 -22.96 0.97
C LEU A 172 4.49 -23.77 1.97
N ALA A 173 3.57 -23.09 2.68
CA ALA A 173 2.80 -23.69 3.74
C ALA A 173 1.53 -22.86 4.02
N GLU A 174 0.74 -23.29 4.98
CA GLU A 174 -0.33 -22.51 5.61
C GLU A 174 -0.04 -22.38 7.10
N TYR A 175 -0.27 -21.18 7.64
CA TYR A 175 -0.09 -20.92 9.04
C TYR A 175 -1.26 -20.11 9.60
N PRO A 176 -1.58 -20.28 10.89
CA PRO A 176 -2.39 -19.32 11.61
C PRO A 176 -1.81 -17.92 11.45
N ALA A 177 -2.68 -16.91 11.32
CA ALA A 177 -2.23 -15.55 11.16
C ALA A 177 -3.12 -14.54 11.89
N MET A 178 -2.52 -13.52 12.47
CA MET A 178 -3.20 -12.29 12.83
C MET A 178 -3.27 -11.40 11.60
N LEU A 179 -4.49 -11.05 11.20
CA LEU A 179 -4.76 -10.06 10.17
C LEU A 179 -5.03 -8.71 10.83
N ALA A 180 -4.48 -7.65 10.28
CA ALA A 180 -4.83 -6.29 10.66
C ALA A 180 -5.25 -5.52 9.40
N CYS A 181 -6.44 -4.91 9.45
CA CYS A 181 -6.96 -4.11 8.36
C CYS A 181 -6.26 -2.75 8.33
N ILE A 182 -5.58 -2.44 7.24
CA ILE A 182 -5.01 -1.12 6.97
C ILE A 182 -6.07 -0.29 6.27
N GLN A 183 -6.45 0.85 6.86
CA GLN A 183 -7.55 1.70 6.43
C GLN A 183 -7.06 3.07 5.96
N GLY A 184 -7.63 3.54 4.87
CA GLY A 184 -7.42 4.91 4.36
C GLY A 184 -8.11 5.98 5.19
N LEU A 185 -7.97 7.25 4.81
CA LEU A 185 -8.60 8.39 5.53
C LEU A 185 -10.13 8.27 5.57
N ASP A 186 -10.72 7.71 4.53
CA ASP A 186 -12.15 7.42 4.40
C ASP A 186 -12.66 6.24 5.27
N GLY A 187 -11.77 5.57 6.01
CA GLY A 187 -12.07 4.39 6.81
C GLY A 187 -12.18 3.08 6.01
N HIS A 188 -12.11 3.13 4.68
CA HIS A 188 -12.15 1.93 3.87
C HIS A 188 -10.85 1.14 3.90
N ALA A 189 -10.98 -0.19 3.78
CA ALA A 189 -9.84 -1.10 3.73
C ALA A 189 -8.99 -0.84 2.47
N VAL A 190 -7.71 -0.56 2.66
CA VAL A 190 -6.70 -0.43 1.61
C VAL A 190 -6.05 -1.78 1.35
N THR A 191 -5.61 -2.46 2.42
CA THR A 191 -4.97 -3.75 2.36
C THR A 191 -4.93 -4.42 3.74
N LEU A 192 -4.26 -5.57 3.85
CA LEU A 192 -4.08 -6.31 5.10
C LEU A 192 -2.61 -6.43 5.46
N HIS A 193 -2.31 -6.14 6.73
CA HIS A 193 -1.07 -6.60 7.35
C HIS A 193 -1.30 -8.00 7.92
N ARG A 194 -0.33 -8.89 7.74
CA ARG A 194 -0.38 -10.30 8.15
C ARG A 194 0.78 -10.60 9.08
N THR A 195 0.51 -11.12 10.27
CA THR A 195 1.51 -11.65 11.17
C THR A 195 1.28 -13.16 11.28
N TYR A 196 2.16 -13.95 10.68
CA TYR A 196 2.08 -15.41 10.73
C TYR A 196 2.52 -15.94 12.09
N LEU A 197 1.77 -16.91 12.59
CA LEU A 197 1.91 -17.45 13.93
C LEU A 197 2.16 -18.97 13.89
N LYS A 198 2.80 -19.46 14.94
CA LYS A 198 2.95 -20.88 15.24
C LYS A 198 3.06 -21.06 16.75
N ASP A 199 2.25 -21.93 17.33
CA ASP A 199 2.24 -22.26 18.74
C ASP A 199 2.14 -21.02 19.68
N GLY A 200 1.25 -20.07 19.32
CA GLY A 200 1.05 -18.82 20.05
C GLY A 200 2.23 -17.85 19.99
N LYS A 201 3.13 -17.99 19.02
CA LYS A 201 4.30 -17.13 18.80
C LYS A 201 4.39 -16.68 17.37
N LYS A 202 5.09 -15.55 17.13
CA LYS A 202 5.42 -15.13 15.77
C LYS A 202 6.25 -16.22 15.08
N LEU A 203 5.91 -16.56 13.85
CA LEU A 203 6.63 -17.54 13.05
C LEU A 203 8.11 -17.16 12.98
N LYS A 204 9.00 -18.15 13.22
CA LYS A 204 10.45 -17.97 13.05
C LYS A 204 10.83 -18.09 11.58
N ALA A 205 10.48 -17.11 10.80
CA ALA A 205 10.85 -16.98 9.38
C ALA A 205 11.30 -15.55 9.13
N ALA A 206 12.10 -15.33 8.09
CA ALA A 206 12.63 -14.01 7.75
C ALA A 206 11.51 -12.97 7.63
N ASP A 207 10.40 -13.35 6.99
CA ASP A 207 9.27 -12.47 6.72
C ASP A 207 7.98 -12.93 7.42
N ALA A 208 8.02 -13.07 8.74
CA ALA A 208 6.82 -13.43 9.51
C ALA A 208 5.73 -12.34 9.49
N LYS A 209 6.08 -11.09 9.16
CA LYS A 209 5.17 -9.96 8.96
C LYS A 209 5.20 -9.53 7.49
N LYS A 210 4.03 -9.46 6.84
CA LYS A 210 3.90 -9.08 5.43
C LYS A 210 2.67 -8.20 5.22
N VAL A 211 2.80 -7.19 4.37
CA VAL A 211 1.64 -6.48 3.80
C VAL A 211 1.21 -7.18 2.53
N LEU A 212 -0.10 -7.31 2.30
CA LEU A 212 -0.63 -8.06 1.16
C LEU A 212 -0.35 -7.36 -0.18
N SER A 213 -0.39 -6.03 -0.18
CA SER A 213 -0.07 -5.20 -1.35
C SER A 213 0.76 -3.99 -0.94
N ALA A 214 1.53 -3.44 -1.87
CA ALA A 214 2.25 -2.19 -1.69
C ALA A 214 1.29 -0.97 -1.76
N GLY A 215 1.76 0.20 -1.30
CA GLY A 215 1.05 1.47 -1.49
C GLY A 215 0.08 1.80 -0.37
N ILE A 216 0.49 1.60 0.89
CA ILE A 216 -0.32 2.00 2.06
C ILE A 216 -0.42 3.52 2.25
N ASN A 217 0.49 4.31 1.67
CA ASN A 217 0.51 5.78 1.52
C ASN A 217 -0.40 6.58 2.48
N GLY A 218 0.01 6.68 3.75
CA GLY A 218 -0.72 7.42 4.77
C GLY A 218 -1.91 6.70 5.40
N ALA A 219 -2.22 5.47 4.97
CA ALA A 219 -3.18 4.60 5.64
C ALA A 219 -2.58 3.96 6.91
N ALA A 220 -3.42 3.54 7.85
CA ALA A 220 -3.01 2.99 9.13
C ALA A 220 -3.88 1.81 9.57
N VAL A 221 -3.35 1.00 10.48
CA VAL A 221 -4.19 0.13 11.31
C VAL A 221 -4.78 0.98 12.43
N ARG A 222 -6.06 1.31 12.33
CA ARG A 222 -6.80 2.12 13.29
C ARG A 222 -7.25 1.24 14.44
N LEU A 223 -6.35 1.01 15.40
CA LEU A 223 -6.61 0.12 16.53
C LEU A 223 -7.79 0.60 17.37
N PHE A 224 -7.93 1.91 17.53
CA PHE A 224 -8.98 2.55 18.29
C PHE A 224 -9.47 3.81 17.59
N GLU A 225 -10.74 4.16 17.80
CA GLU A 225 -11.35 5.36 17.22
C GLU A 225 -10.60 6.62 17.66
N ALA A 226 -10.25 7.47 16.69
CA ALA A 226 -9.56 8.73 16.98
C ALA A 226 -10.50 9.72 17.67
N THR A 227 -9.96 10.46 18.63
CA THR A 227 -10.64 11.59 19.29
C THR A 227 -9.94 12.89 18.91
N ASP A 228 -10.00 13.92 19.75
CA ASP A 228 -9.18 15.12 19.62
C ASP A 228 -7.69 14.88 19.89
N GLU A 229 -7.36 13.81 20.61
CA GLU A 229 -5.99 13.31 20.81
C GLU A 229 -5.84 11.94 20.18
N LEU A 230 -4.71 11.70 19.49
CA LEU A 230 -4.35 10.43 18.88
C LEU A 230 -2.87 10.12 19.15
N ALA A 231 -2.60 8.90 19.61
CA ALA A 231 -1.26 8.36 19.62
C ALA A 231 -0.97 7.62 18.31
N VAL A 232 0.25 7.75 17.79
CA VAL A 232 0.69 7.05 16.59
C VAL A 232 2.01 6.35 16.87
N CYS A 233 2.18 5.15 16.34
CA CYS A 233 3.41 4.36 16.45
C CYS A 233 3.61 3.50 15.21
N GLU A 234 4.76 2.86 15.08
CA GLU A 234 5.05 2.00 13.95
C GLU A 234 4.31 0.65 14.06
N GLY A 235 4.51 -0.06 15.16
CA GLY A 235 4.08 -1.44 15.31
C GLY A 235 2.69 -1.62 15.92
N ILE A 236 1.96 -2.64 15.48
CA ILE A 236 0.64 -3.01 16.01
C ILE A 236 0.75 -3.38 17.50
N GLU A 237 1.75 -4.19 17.86
CA GLU A 237 1.96 -4.62 19.24
C GLU A 237 2.32 -3.45 20.15
N THR A 238 3.16 -2.52 19.66
CA THR A 238 3.48 -1.26 20.32
C THR A 238 2.23 -0.43 20.56
N GLY A 239 1.37 -0.31 19.54
CA GLY A 239 0.09 0.41 19.64
C GLY A 239 -0.86 -0.17 20.67
N LEU A 240 -0.98 -1.49 20.74
CA LEU A 240 -1.80 -2.16 21.76
C LEU A 240 -1.24 -1.94 23.17
N ALA A 241 0.09 -2.01 23.34
CA ALA A 241 0.74 -1.73 24.62
C ALA A 241 0.52 -0.29 25.08
N LEU A 242 0.66 0.66 24.18
CA LEU A 242 0.38 2.09 24.43
C LEU A 242 -1.05 2.33 24.88
N HIS A 243 -2.01 1.71 24.21
CA HIS A 243 -3.41 1.81 24.62
C HIS A 243 -3.65 1.24 26.00
N LEU A 244 -3.09 0.07 26.31
CA LEU A 244 -3.22 -0.54 27.65
C LEU A 244 -2.65 0.36 28.75
N ALA A 245 -1.50 1.01 28.48
CA ALA A 245 -0.83 1.87 29.44
C ALA A 245 -1.47 3.25 29.59
N THR A 246 -1.96 3.84 28.48
CA THR A 246 -2.35 5.26 28.46
C THR A 246 -3.86 5.48 28.30
N ARG A 247 -4.59 4.46 27.85
CA ARG A 247 -6.01 4.52 27.47
C ARG A 247 -6.29 5.47 26.30
N LYS A 248 -5.27 5.99 25.64
CA LYS A 248 -5.42 6.84 24.45
C LYS A 248 -5.82 6.01 23.22
N PRO A 249 -6.52 6.60 22.25
CA PRO A 249 -6.67 6.01 20.94
C PRO A 249 -5.30 5.93 20.25
N VAL A 250 -5.05 4.83 19.54
CA VAL A 250 -3.76 4.58 18.90
C VAL A 250 -3.97 4.06 17.49
N TRP A 251 -3.17 4.57 16.53
CA TRP A 251 -3.04 4.04 15.19
C TRP A 251 -1.63 3.55 14.94
N ALA A 252 -1.49 2.44 14.20
CA ALA A 252 -0.19 1.89 13.80
C ALA A 252 0.07 2.17 12.31
N GLY A 253 1.20 2.84 12.03
CA GLY A 253 1.62 3.24 10.68
C GLY A 253 2.34 2.15 9.89
N ILE A 254 2.67 1.01 10.52
CA ILE A 254 3.28 -0.19 9.93
C ILE A 254 4.79 -0.07 9.68
N ASN A 255 5.27 1.09 9.26
CA ASN A 255 6.70 1.39 9.14
C ASN A 255 6.94 2.90 9.28
N ALA A 256 8.17 3.31 9.57
CA ALA A 256 8.57 4.69 9.79
C ALA A 256 8.24 5.60 8.60
N GLY A 257 8.58 5.20 7.37
CA GLY A 257 8.33 6.00 6.17
C GLY A 257 6.85 6.22 5.83
N ASN A 258 5.94 5.37 6.34
CA ASN A 258 4.50 5.59 6.23
C ASN A 258 3.97 6.42 7.40
N LEU A 259 4.61 6.34 8.57
CA LEU A 259 4.25 7.14 9.74
C LEU A 259 4.35 8.64 9.43
N GLU A 260 5.38 9.07 8.70
CA GLU A 260 5.55 10.45 8.22
C GLU A 260 4.43 10.92 7.28
N LYS A 261 3.73 10.00 6.63
CA LYS A 261 2.71 10.27 5.61
C LYS A 261 1.30 10.05 6.11
N LEU A 262 1.12 9.73 7.41
CA LEU A 262 -0.20 9.41 7.95
C LEU A 262 -1.22 10.51 7.65
N CYS A 263 -2.34 10.09 7.07
CA CYS A 263 -3.49 10.95 6.86
C CYS A 263 -4.38 10.90 8.11
N LEU A 264 -4.45 12.01 8.83
CA LEU A 264 -5.21 12.11 10.08
C LEU A 264 -6.55 12.82 9.86
N PRO A 265 -7.60 12.46 10.61
CA PRO A 265 -8.87 13.16 10.57
C PRO A 265 -8.75 14.60 11.07
N ASP A 266 -9.53 15.51 10.51
CA ASP A 266 -9.56 16.93 10.91
C ASP A 266 -10.00 17.15 12.36
N THR A 267 -10.59 16.14 12.99
CA THR A 267 -10.99 16.16 14.41
C THR A 267 -9.81 16.07 15.36
N VAL A 268 -8.68 15.49 14.91
CA VAL A 268 -7.47 15.33 15.73
C VAL A 268 -6.78 16.67 15.90
N ARG A 269 -6.62 17.12 17.15
CA ARG A 269 -5.95 18.38 17.53
C ARG A 269 -4.57 18.14 18.09
N LYS A 270 -4.34 16.98 18.69
CA LYS A 270 -3.08 16.61 19.33
C LYS A 270 -2.64 15.23 18.89
N VAL A 271 -1.41 15.13 18.41
CA VAL A 271 -0.78 13.87 18.02
C VAL A 271 0.40 13.58 18.94
N CYS A 272 0.42 12.38 19.53
CA CYS A 272 1.55 11.87 20.30
C CYS A 272 2.25 10.79 19.47
N ILE A 273 3.48 11.05 19.04
CA ILE A 273 4.29 10.11 18.27
C ILE A 273 5.12 9.27 19.23
N TYR A 274 5.05 7.96 19.09
CA TYR A 274 5.85 7.00 19.84
C TYR A 274 6.75 6.26 18.84
N ALA A 275 7.96 6.76 18.68
CA ALA A 275 8.99 6.17 17.82
C ALA A 275 9.66 4.97 18.51
N ASP A 276 10.06 3.99 17.71
CA ASP A 276 10.93 2.91 18.19
C ASP A 276 12.35 3.49 18.46
N ASN A 277 13.05 2.98 19.47
CA ASN A 277 14.38 3.49 19.84
C ASN A 277 15.46 2.73 19.04
N ASP A 278 15.42 2.87 17.72
CA ASP A 278 16.41 2.31 16.80
C ASP A 278 16.85 3.38 15.78
N ALA A 279 17.61 2.99 14.76
CA ALA A 279 18.18 3.93 13.77
C ALA A 279 17.13 4.59 12.85
N ASP A 280 15.92 4.02 12.76
CA ASP A 280 14.82 4.47 11.89
C ASP A 280 13.72 5.19 12.68
N GLY A 281 13.76 5.14 14.04
CA GLY A 281 12.77 5.70 14.95
C GLY A 281 13.04 7.13 15.43
#